data_2243481d22cae412fb4d94eefd027832
#
_entry.id   2243481d22cae412fb4d94eefd027832
#
_cell.length_a   1.000
_cell.length_b   1.000
_cell.length_c   1.000
_cell.angle_alpha   90.00
_cell.angle_beta   90.00
_cell.angle_gamma   90.00
#
_symmetry.space_group_name_H-M   'P 1'
#
loop_
_entity.id
_entity.type
_entity.pdbx_description
1 polymer ?
#
loop_
_entity_poly.entity_id
_entity_poly.type
_entity_poly.pdbx_seq_one_letter_code
_entity_poly.pdbx_strand_id
1 'polypeptide(L)'
;MKIVLVTAPDEVSAKKLARRAVSSKLCACVNILPSVKSIYWWEGQVQESAELMLMLKTDKKNVYKLEELILEEHPYSTPEFVVLDSSFVTPKYKKWLEESLE
;
A
#
# COMPACT_ATOMS: atom_id res chain seq x y z
N MET A 1 6.02 7.54 -11.15
CA MET A 1 5.91 6.71 -9.92
C MET A 1 4.48 6.72 -9.43
N LYS A 2 4.00 5.60 -8.98
CA LYS A 2 2.69 5.46 -8.36
C LYS A 2 2.86 5.24 -6.86
N ILE A 3 1.96 5.83 -6.08
CA ILE A 3 1.88 5.62 -4.65
C ILE A 3 0.54 4.94 -4.37
N VAL A 4 0.58 3.80 -3.72
CA VAL A 4 -0.64 3.07 -3.39
C VAL A 4 -0.90 3.18 -1.89
N LEU A 5 -2.12 3.53 -1.53
CA LEU A 5 -2.54 3.61 -0.14
C LEU A 5 -3.35 2.37 0.23
N VAL A 6 -2.96 1.73 1.32
CA VAL A 6 -3.64 0.56 1.87
C VAL A 6 -3.66 0.71 3.38
N THR A 7 -4.80 0.47 4.03
CA THR A 7 -4.86 0.41 5.48
C THR A 7 -4.84 -1.04 5.95
N ALA A 8 -4.33 -1.28 7.14
CA ALA A 8 -4.28 -2.62 7.74
C ALA A 8 -4.68 -2.54 9.22
N PRO A 9 -5.30 -3.62 9.77
CA PRO A 9 -5.83 -3.57 11.12
C PRO A 9 -4.77 -3.65 12.22
N ASP A 10 -3.61 -4.21 11.93
CA ASP A 10 -2.56 -4.43 12.93
C ASP A 10 -1.17 -4.47 12.29
N GLU A 11 -0.16 -4.45 13.14
CA GLU A 11 1.23 -4.44 12.69
C GLU A 11 1.64 -5.72 11.99
N VAL A 12 1.13 -6.85 12.43
CA VAL A 12 1.47 -8.17 11.82
C VAL A 12 0.99 -8.20 10.38
N SER A 13 -0.28 -7.83 10.14
CA SER A 13 -0.83 -7.78 8.79
C SER A 13 -0.11 -6.77 7.91
N ALA A 14 0.17 -5.58 8.45
CA ALA A 14 0.86 -4.52 7.71
C ALA A 14 2.24 -4.97 7.26
N LYS A 15 3.03 -5.55 8.17
CA LYS A 15 4.37 -6.04 7.85
C LYS A 15 4.35 -7.18 6.84
N LYS A 16 3.39 -8.09 6.98
CA LYS A 16 3.25 -9.21 6.04
C LYS A 16 3.00 -8.70 4.63
N LEU A 17 2.03 -7.81 4.47
CA LEU A 17 1.71 -7.22 3.16
C LEU A 17 2.91 -6.48 2.58
N ALA A 18 3.58 -5.66 3.40
CA ALA A 18 4.73 -4.89 2.97
C ALA A 18 5.89 -5.77 2.52
N ARG A 19 6.24 -6.79 3.31
CA ARG A 19 7.34 -7.71 2.97
C ARG A 19 7.05 -8.51 1.71
N ARG A 20 5.81 -8.99 1.55
CA ARG A 20 5.41 -9.73 0.36
C ARG A 20 5.50 -8.86 -0.89
N ALA A 21 5.01 -7.63 -0.80
CA ALA A 21 5.03 -6.70 -1.93
C ALA A 21 6.46 -6.34 -2.35
N VAL A 22 7.35 -6.08 -1.40
CA VAL A 22 8.74 -5.73 -1.69
C VAL A 22 9.53 -6.93 -2.18
N SER A 23 9.42 -8.08 -1.51
CA SER A 23 10.17 -9.27 -1.89
C SER A 23 9.78 -9.81 -3.28
N SER A 24 8.53 -9.57 -3.69
CA SER A 24 8.04 -9.94 -5.03
C SER A 24 8.41 -8.92 -6.10
N LYS A 25 9.07 -7.83 -5.74
CA LYS A 25 9.42 -6.72 -6.63
C LYS A 25 8.19 -6.05 -7.25
N LEU A 26 7.08 -6.06 -6.54
CA LEU A 26 5.87 -5.36 -6.96
C LEU A 26 5.80 -3.95 -6.42
N CYS A 27 6.64 -3.64 -5.43
CA CYS A 27 6.92 -2.27 -5.03
C CYS A 27 8.35 -2.17 -4.53
N ALA A 28 8.93 -0.98 -4.62
CA ALA A 28 10.31 -0.75 -4.25
C ALA A 28 10.46 -0.46 -2.75
N CYS A 29 9.42 0.11 -2.16
CA CYS A 29 9.45 0.55 -0.77
C CYS A 29 8.02 0.62 -0.24
N VAL A 30 7.86 0.26 1.03
CA VAL A 30 6.61 0.46 1.75
C VAL A 30 6.92 1.20 3.04
N ASN A 31 6.27 2.33 3.23
CA ASN A 31 6.30 3.03 4.51
C ASN A 31 5.05 2.63 5.29
N ILE A 32 5.22 2.26 6.53
CA ILE A 32 4.11 1.90 7.42
C ILE A 32 3.97 3.00 8.45
N LEU A 33 2.82 3.68 8.44
CA LEU A 33 2.50 4.73 9.41
C LEU A 33 1.61 4.12 10.48
N PRO A 34 2.06 4.07 11.73
CA PRO A 34 1.26 3.53 12.82
C PRO A 34 0.25 4.54 13.34
N SER A 35 -0.67 4.07 14.16
CA SER A 35 -1.59 4.94 14.92
C SER A 35 -2.49 5.83 14.04
N VAL A 36 -3.02 5.24 12.97
CA VAL A 36 -4.00 5.92 12.13
C VAL A 36 -5.39 5.68 12.69
N LYS A 37 -6.15 6.75 12.83
CA LYS A 37 -7.54 6.66 13.28
C LYS A 37 -8.43 6.86 12.07
N SER A 38 -9.19 5.81 11.71
CA SER A 38 -10.06 5.82 10.54
C SER A 38 -11.51 5.96 10.95
N ILE A 39 -12.22 6.88 10.32
CA ILE A 39 -13.63 7.14 10.57
C ILE A 39 -14.35 7.00 9.23
N TYR A 40 -15.32 6.08 9.14
CA TYR A 40 -15.88 5.70 7.85
C TYR A 40 -17.30 5.14 7.98
N TRP A 41 -17.99 5.05 6.87
CA TRP A 41 -19.30 4.41 6.79
C TRP A 41 -19.15 2.91 6.60
N TRP A 42 -19.84 2.15 7.43
CA TRP A 42 -19.89 0.69 7.32
C TRP A 42 -21.21 0.19 7.84
N GLU A 43 -21.92 -0.59 7.02
CA GLU A 43 -23.22 -1.16 7.38
C GLU A 43 -24.23 -0.12 7.91
N GLY A 44 -24.29 1.01 7.22
CA GLY A 44 -25.23 2.08 7.54
C GLY A 44 -24.89 2.92 8.78
N GLN A 45 -23.71 2.75 9.34
CA GLN A 45 -23.27 3.48 10.52
C GLN A 45 -21.89 4.09 10.33
N VAL A 46 -21.62 5.16 11.06
CA VAL A 46 -20.28 5.73 11.15
C VAL A 46 -19.47 4.89 12.13
N GLN A 47 -18.38 4.34 11.67
CA GLN A 47 -17.49 3.50 12.46
C GLN A 47 -16.16 4.21 12.68
N GLU A 48 -15.48 3.83 13.75
CA GLU A 48 -14.16 4.34 14.07
C GLU A 48 -13.26 3.17 14.43
N SER A 49 -12.06 3.10 13.84
CA SER A 49 -11.11 2.04 14.15
C SER A 49 -9.68 2.54 14.11
N ALA A 50 -8.83 1.87 14.86
CA ALA A 50 -7.39 2.11 14.82
C ALA A 50 -6.79 1.24 13.73
N GLU A 51 -5.99 1.85 12.86
CA GLU A 51 -5.36 1.15 11.75
C GLU A 51 -3.92 1.62 11.55
N LEU A 52 -3.22 0.95 10.64
CA LEU A 52 -1.94 1.43 10.12
C LEU A 52 -2.12 1.74 8.64
N MET A 53 -1.41 2.76 8.15
CA MET A 53 -1.46 3.14 6.74
C MET A 53 -0.17 2.67 6.07
N LEU A 54 -0.31 1.93 4.97
CA LEU A 54 0.81 1.57 4.12
C LEU A 54 0.85 2.49 2.91
N MET A 55 2.03 3.02 2.63
CA MET A 55 2.30 3.79 1.42
C MET A 55 3.26 2.95 0.59
N LEU A 56 2.73 2.32 -0.46
CA LEU A 56 3.50 1.43 -1.32
C LEU A 56 3.94 2.20 -2.56
N LYS A 57 5.24 2.22 -2.82
CA LYS A 57 5.81 2.98 -3.92
C LYS A 57 6.19 2.04 -5.04
N THR A 58 5.58 2.24 -6.21
CA THR A 58 5.72 1.34 -7.34
C THR A 58 5.65 2.11 -8.66
N ASP A 59 5.55 1.41 -9.77
CA ASP A 59 5.38 1.98 -11.10
C ASP A 59 4.07 1.49 -11.73
N LYS A 60 3.72 2.10 -12.85
CA LYS A 60 2.46 1.81 -13.55
C LYS A 60 2.32 0.33 -13.92
N LYS A 61 3.39 -0.30 -14.39
CA LYS A 61 3.31 -1.67 -14.88
C LYS A 61 3.08 -2.72 -13.79
N ASN A 62 3.39 -2.41 -12.54
CA ASN A 62 3.25 -3.35 -11.43
C ASN A 62 1.97 -3.18 -10.63
N VAL A 63 1.18 -2.13 -10.90
CA VAL A 63 -0.02 -1.81 -10.11
C VAL A 63 -1.02 -2.97 -10.07
N TYR A 64 -1.31 -3.59 -11.21
CA TYR A 64 -2.33 -4.66 -11.25
C TYR A 64 -1.90 -5.92 -10.50
N LYS A 65 -0.63 -6.30 -10.61
CA LYS A 65 -0.12 -7.45 -9.87
C LYS A 65 -0.04 -7.15 -8.38
N LEU A 66 0.29 -5.91 -8.02
CA LEU A 66 0.28 -5.47 -6.63
C LEU A 66 -1.13 -5.54 -6.06
N GLU A 67 -2.13 -5.09 -6.82
CA GLU A 67 -3.52 -5.19 -6.42
C GLU A 67 -3.92 -6.64 -6.14
N GLU A 68 -3.58 -7.56 -7.05
CA GLU A 68 -3.87 -8.98 -6.86
C GLU A 68 -3.27 -9.50 -5.56
N LEU A 69 -2.00 -9.18 -5.30
CA LEU A 69 -1.33 -9.62 -4.08
C LEU A 69 -2.02 -9.09 -2.83
N ILE A 70 -2.31 -7.79 -2.82
CA ILE A 70 -2.94 -7.15 -1.65
C ILE A 70 -4.33 -7.73 -1.40
N LEU A 71 -5.14 -7.88 -2.43
CA LEU A 71 -6.50 -8.42 -2.28
C LEU A 71 -6.49 -9.87 -1.80
N GLU A 72 -5.53 -10.65 -2.26
CA GLU A 72 -5.41 -12.06 -1.87
C GLU A 72 -4.97 -12.21 -0.41
N GLU A 73 -4.03 -11.38 0.03
CA GLU A 73 -3.40 -11.51 1.36
C GLU A 73 -4.05 -10.66 2.46
N HIS A 74 -4.90 -9.70 2.09
CA HIS A 74 -5.48 -8.78 3.06
C HIS A 74 -6.55 -9.46 3.92
N PRO A 75 -6.57 -9.17 5.25
CA PRO A 75 -7.58 -9.76 6.14
C PRO A 75 -9.00 -9.22 5.95
N TYR A 76 -9.15 -8.05 5.32
CA TYR A 76 -10.48 -7.49 5.06
C TYR A 76 -11.11 -8.07 3.80
N SER A 77 -12.44 -8.16 3.79
CA SER A 77 -13.19 -8.52 2.58
C SER A 77 -13.21 -7.39 1.56
N THR A 78 -13.14 -6.14 2.03
CA THR A 78 -13.14 -4.96 1.17
C THR A 78 -12.00 -4.04 1.59
N PRO A 79 -10.76 -4.38 1.24
CA PRO A 79 -9.61 -3.54 1.62
C PRO A 79 -9.52 -2.27 0.78
N GLU A 80 -8.93 -1.23 1.36
CA GLU A 80 -8.59 -0.02 0.63
C GLU A 80 -7.41 -0.32 -0.31
N PHE A 81 -7.52 0.12 -1.55
CA PHE A 81 -6.41 0.08 -2.51
C PHE A 81 -6.60 1.27 -3.44
N VAL A 82 -5.91 2.36 -3.14
CA VAL A 82 -6.05 3.62 -3.88
C VAL A 82 -4.71 3.98 -4.51
N VAL A 83 -4.72 4.24 -5.81
CA VAL A 83 -3.50 4.58 -6.55
C VAL A 83 -3.44 6.09 -6.78
N LEU A 84 -2.33 6.69 -6.39
CA LEU A 84 -2.05 8.10 -6.60
C LEU A 84 -0.88 8.26 -7.57
N ASP A 85 -0.95 9.25 -8.43
CA ASP A 85 0.15 9.60 -9.31
C ASP A 85 1.00 10.66 -8.67
N SER A 86 2.34 10.47 -8.69
CA SER A 86 3.25 11.53 -8.28
C SER A 86 3.44 12.49 -9.46
N SER A 87 3.34 13.79 -9.21
CA SER A 87 3.60 14.79 -10.25
C SER A 87 5.08 15.01 -10.49
N PHE A 88 5.90 14.69 -9.50
CA PHE A 88 7.36 14.86 -9.57
C PHE A 88 8.06 13.88 -8.62
N VAL A 89 9.20 13.36 -9.07
CA VAL A 89 10.10 12.53 -8.28
C VAL A 89 11.52 12.95 -8.66
N THR A 90 12.39 13.14 -7.68
CA THR A 90 13.79 13.47 -7.99
C THR A 90 14.42 12.38 -8.85
N PRO A 91 15.30 12.72 -9.80
CA PRO A 91 15.88 11.75 -10.73
C PRO A 91 16.60 10.58 -10.05
N LYS A 92 17.36 10.84 -8.99
CA LYS A 92 18.07 9.78 -8.28
C LYS A 92 17.12 8.79 -7.61
N TYR A 93 16.05 9.29 -7.00
CA TYR A 93 15.07 8.43 -6.34
C TYR A 93 14.29 7.62 -7.38
N LYS A 94 13.91 8.24 -8.48
CA LYS A 94 13.23 7.56 -9.58
C LYS A 94 14.06 6.42 -10.14
N LYS A 95 15.35 6.66 -10.35
CA LYS A 95 16.28 5.64 -10.84
C LYS A 95 16.37 4.46 -9.87
N TRP A 96 16.52 4.75 -8.58
CA TRP A 96 16.57 3.71 -7.55
C TRP A 96 15.28 2.88 -7.56
N LEU A 97 14.13 3.54 -7.67
CA LEU A 97 12.85 2.86 -7.69
C LEU A 97 12.76 1.91 -8.89
N GLU A 98 13.08 2.40 -10.08
CA GLU A 98 13.02 1.60 -11.31
C GLU A 98 13.96 0.39 -11.24
N GLU A 99 15.18 0.59 -10.77
CA GLU A 99 16.16 -0.49 -10.60
C GLU A 99 15.70 -1.53 -9.58
N SER A 100 15.03 -1.10 -8.53
CA SER A 100 14.52 -2.00 -7.49
C SER A 100 13.39 -2.89 -7.99
N LEU A 101 12.68 -2.46 -9.03
CA LEU A 101 11.55 -3.20 -9.59
C LEU A 101 11.93 -4.12 -10.77
N GLU A 102 13.17 -4.11 -11.19
CA GLU A 102 13.65 -4.97 -12.25
C GLU A 102 13.80 -6.45 -11.86
#